data_48df6eb196c110803a6d9f57eb51c1f6
#
_entry.id   48df6eb196c110803a6d9f57eb51c1f6
#
_cell.length_a   1.000
_cell.length_b   1.000
_cell.length_c   1.000
_cell.angle_alpha   90.00
_cell.angle_beta   90.00
_cell.angle_gamma   90.00
#
_symmetry.space_group_name_H-M   'P 1'
#
loop_
_entity.id
_entity.type
_entity.pdbx_description
1 polymer ?
#
loop_
_entity_poly.entity_id
_entity_poly.type
_entity_poly.pdbx_seq_one_letter_code
_entity_poly.pdbx_strand_id
1 'polypeptide(L)'
;AGATVKGYRIVKESNGKWVVGKTGITIADPAKPTAAEIYAIASAGDFTGLDTVTFAETAGKYVANSPKAGIYLVMVTPQAGSTGVYTPMIVSADYKQDAGEDKSSVLDVNDANKQFKIGTTAYAKKSTPKVKKEVYNKTENDQVTGDTTKAGDTHKIGDKVEFKIGTAIPLYTSDYKNPKFEISDKLSTGLELDQTSIKVYNGDPAPAKLLTENTDYTIEGKTATGFTVKFTKTFLLNSADKTKINVTYKATLTEQAKSGFDPSTNTATIDYSTSPTTNDGKDTDRTKHYTFDINGDVGTKLNQTNRKEEIVKVGVDDENNTVTDVITSAETTSSAGKKAGAKFRLYKKDASLTTAAEYKNHESTLLVKRGLDASDNIADESETKADGKIRFRGIDAGEYVLVETEAPEGYAKNETIVPVKISAELDADGNLKSYTVTINGVEAGKYVATYEKDEVKTTTGTYNPLHFNNYKLGTLPSTGGIGTYLFYIVGAALLSLAVAMMVKKNKSEAAVK
;
A
#
# COMPACT_ATOMS: atom_id res chain seq x y z
N ALA A 1 28.45 -13.30 18.41
CA ALA A 1 28.58 -14.13 19.60
C ALA A 1 27.62 -15.32 19.48
N GLY A 2 27.98 -16.49 20.04
CA GLY A 2 27.09 -17.64 20.16
C GLY A 2 26.94 -18.54 18.92
N ALA A 3 27.60 -18.25 17.79
CA ALA A 3 27.64 -19.15 16.65
C ALA A 3 28.59 -20.32 16.91
N THR A 4 28.30 -21.47 16.34
CA THR A 4 29.23 -22.61 16.28
C THR A 4 30.07 -22.49 15.00
N VAL A 5 31.40 -22.40 15.15
CA VAL A 5 32.33 -22.31 14.01
C VAL A 5 33.20 -23.57 14.01
N LYS A 6 33.12 -24.33 12.91
CA LYS A 6 33.82 -25.61 12.76
C LYS A 6 34.62 -25.62 11.46
N GLY A 7 35.89 -26.04 11.56
CA GLY A 7 36.78 -26.23 10.42
C GLY A 7 36.95 -27.70 10.09
N TYR A 8 36.93 -28.00 8.80
CA TYR A 8 37.18 -29.33 8.23
C TYR A 8 38.46 -29.26 7.40
N ARG A 9 39.48 -30.07 7.75
CA ARG A 9 40.78 -30.03 7.10
C ARG A 9 40.73 -30.70 5.73
N ILE A 10 40.46 -29.90 4.69
CA ILE A 10 40.30 -30.36 3.31
C ILE A 10 41.63 -30.59 2.59
N VAL A 11 42.71 -29.98 3.09
CA VAL A 11 44.08 -30.24 2.62
C VAL A 11 44.95 -30.50 3.85
N LYS A 12 45.80 -31.52 3.75
CA LYS A 12 46.74 -31.96 4.80
C LYS A 12 48.11 -32.20 4.23
N GLU A 13 49.11 -32.21 5.09
CA GLU A 13 50.45 -32.66 4.75
C GLU A 13 50.51 -34.21 4.78
N SER A 14 51.21 -34.81 3.81
CA SER A 14 51.58 -36.21 3.77
C SER A 14 52.89 -36.37 2.98
N ASN A 15 53.93 -36.90 3.63
CA ASN A 15 55.25 -37.14 3.04
C ASN A 15 55.87 -35.89 2.36
N GLY A 16 55.82 -34.77 3.02
CA GLY A 16 56.37 -33.51 2.55
C GLY A 16 55.58 -32.82 1.41
N LYS A 17 54.36 -33.27 1.17
CA LYS A 17 53.49 -32.71 0.12
C LYS A 17 52.11 -32.37 0.66
N TRP A 18 51.49 -31.34 0.09
CA TRP A 18 50.09 -31.05 0.31
C TRP A 18 49.21 -32.02 -0.48
N VAL A 19 48.32 -32.68 0.18
CA VAL A 19 47.40 -33.66 -0.42
C VAL A 19 45.97 -33.36 0.07
N VAL A 20 44.98 -33.81 -0.67
CA VAL A 20 43.54 -33.69 -0.25
C VAL A 20 43.32 -34.45 1.07
N GLY A 21 42.45 -33.90 1.91
CA GLY A 21 42.18 -34.42 3.27
C GLY A 21 41.62 -35.81 3.30
N LYS A 22 40.85 -36.21 2.28
CA LYS A 22 40.30 -37.55 2.11
C LYS A 22 40.05 -37.88 0.65
N THR A 23 39.88 -39.19 0.35
CA THR A 23 39.41 -39.67 -0.97
C THR A 23 38.03 -39.10 -1.29
N GLY A 24 37.78 -38.72 -2.54
CA GLY A 24 36.51 -38.15 -3.00
C GLY A 24 36.44 -36.62 -2.96
N ILE A 25 37.47 -35.96 -2.40
CA ILE A 25 37.66 -34.50 -2.57
C ILE A 25 38.53 -34.26 -3.80
N THR A 26 38.08 -33.39 -4.71
CA THR A 26 38.84 -32.98 -5.89
C THR A 26 39.30 -31.53 -5.72
N ILE A 27 40.62 -31.35 -5.67
CA ILE A 27 41.30 -30.06 -5.68
C ILE A 27 42.50 -30.19 -6.64
N ALA A 28 42.53 -29.38 -7.70
CA ALA A 28 43.58 -29.47 -8.73
C ALA A 28 44.94 -29.07 -8.19
N ASP A 29 45.00 -28.02 -7.41
CA ASP A 29 46.20 -27.58 -6.69
C ASP A 29 45.91 -27.51 -5.19
N PRO A 30 46.33 -28.50 -4.38
CA PRO A 30 46.07 -28.50 -2.94
C PRO A 30 46.65 -27.26 -2.20
N ALA A 31 47.67 -26.60 -2.72
CA ALA A 31 48.20 -25.38 -2.12
C ALA A 31 47.33 -24.13 -2.42
N LYS A 32 46.49 -24.21 -3.45
CA LYS A 32 45.66 -23.08 -3.90
C LYS A 32 44.27 -23.54 -4.39
N PRO A 33 43.41 -24.02 -3.51
CA PRO A 33 42.05 -24.39 -3.90
C PRO A 33 41.30 -23.22 -4.52
N THR A 34 40.56 -23.44 -5.57
CA THR A 34 39.69 -22.45 -6.21
C THR A 34 38.37 -22.29 -5.46
N ALA A 35 37.71 -21.16 -5.64
CA ALA A 35 36.38 -20.92 -5.07
C ALA A 35 35.35 -21.98 -5.51
N ALA A 36 35.41 -22.40 -6.80
CA ALA A 36 34.52 -23.43 -7.32
C ALA A 36 34.73 -24.80 -6.64
N GLU A 37 35.99 -25.22 -6.42
CA GLU A 37 36.31 -26.44 -5.70
C GLU A 37 35.84 -26.37 -4.24
N ILE A 38 36.04 -25.25 -3.56
CA ILE A 38 35.55 -25.01 -2.19
C ILE A 38 34.03 -25.12 -2.12
N TYR A 39 33.33 -24.49 -3.06
CA TYR A 39 31.86 -24.63 -3.14
C TYR A 39 31.44 -26.07 -3.43
N ALA A 40 32.13 -26.78 -4.32
CA ALA A 40 31.83 -28.17 -4.60
C ALA A 40 32.00 -29.06 -3.36
N ILE A 41 33.07 -28.85 -2.57
CA ILE A 41 33.32 -29.62 -1.32
C ILE A 41 32.28 -29.27 -0.25
N ALA A 42 32.01 -27.97 -0.03
CA ALA A 42 30.98 -27.53 0.89
C ALA A 42 29.61 -28.09 0.47
N SER A 43 29.36 -28.07 -0.84
CA SER A 43 28.16 -28.55 -1.48
C SER A 43 27.99 -30.03 -1.37
N ALA A 44 29.01 -30.84 -1.46
CA ALA A 44 28.93 -32.29 -1.24
C ALA A 44 28.48 -32.63 0.20
N GLY A 45 28.79 -31.72 1.18
CA GLY A 45 28.38 -31.89 2.58
C GLY A 45 28.86 -33.17 3.24
N ASP A 46 29.79 -33.90 2.62
CA ASP A 46 30.38 -35.10 3.17
C ASP A 46 31.75 -34.76 3.82
N PHE A 47 31.69 -34.47 5.09
CA PHE A 47 32.88 -34.17 5.91
C PHE A 47 33.33 -35.35 6.75
N THR A 48 32.73 -36.53 6.56
CA THR A 48 33.09 -37.75 7.29
C THR A 48 34.55 -38.14 6.99
N GLY A 49 35.34 -38.39 8.04
CA GLY A 49 36.76 -38.78 7.91
C GLY A 49 37.74 -37.62 7.73
N LEU A 50 37.28 -36.39 7.67
CA LEU A 50 38.16 -35.22 7.76
C LEU A 50 38.52 -34.91 9.20
N ASP A 51 39.79 -34.51 9.44
CA ASP A 51 40.15 -33.90 10.71
C ASP A 51 39.32 -32.64 10.95
N THR A 52 38.87 -32.40 12.16
CA THR A 52 38.03 -31.25 12.50
C THR A 52 38.69 -30.40 13.57
N VAL A 53 38.40 -29.10 13.52
CA VAL A 53 38.77 -28.15 14.57
C VAL A 53 37.55 -27.26 14.92
N THR A 54 37.35 -27.04 16.20
CA THR A 54 36.35 -26.08 16.68
C THR A 54 37.03 -24.76 17.00
N PHE A 55 36.44 -23.67 16.52
CA PHE A 55 36.93 -22.33 16.82
C PHE A 55 36.19 -21.80 18.04
N ALA A 56 36.95 -21.35 19.04
CA ALA A 56 36.41 -20.71 20.23
C ALA A 56 36.30 -19.19 20.04
N GLU A 57 35.24 -18.60 20.57
CA GLU A 57 35.07 -17.15 20.56
C GLU A 57 36.01 -16.50 21.57
N THR A 58 36.84 -15.58 21.11
CA THR A 58 37.77 -14.81 21.93
C THR A 58 37.79 -13.36 21.46
N ALA A 59 37.35 -12.41 22.28
CA ALA A 59 37.34 -10.97 21.99
C ALA A 59 36.68 -10.63 20.62
N GLY A 60 35.51 -11.23 20.34
CA GLY A 60 34.75 -10.99 19.12
C GLY A 60 35.34 -11.67 17.85
N LYS A 61 36.31 -12.53 18.01
CA LYS A 61 36.90 -13.36 16.95
C LYS A 61 36.74 -14.83 17.28
N TYR A 62 36.66 -15.66 16.26
CA TYR A 62 36.66 -17.12 16.41
C TYR A 62 38.07 -17.63 16.11
N VAL A 63 38.70 -18.25 17.09
CA VAL A 63 40.10 -18.69 17.04
C VAL A 63 40.19 -20.19 17.28
N ALA A 64 40.95 -20.88 16.43
CA ALA A 64 41.34 -22.27 16.67
C ALA A 64 42.75 -22.31 17.28
N ASN A 65 42.88 -22.98 18.40
CA ASN A 65 44.18 -23.12 19.05
C ASN A 65 44.89 -24.37 18.55
N SER A 66 46.14 -24.21 18.11
CA SER A 66 47.05 -25.29 17.65
C SER A 66 46.43 -26.27 16.64
N PRO A 67 45.82 -25.77 15.55
CA PRO A 67 45.32 -26.65 14.51
C PRO A 67 46.50 -27.35 13.80
N LYS A 68 46.31 -28.55 13.32
CA LYS A 68 47.29 -29.23 12.45
C LYS A 68 47.47 -28.43 11.16
N ALA A 69 48.71 -28.41 10.59
CA ALA A 69 48.96 -27.70 9.35
C ALA A 69 48.09 -28.19 8.19
N GLY A 70 47.53 -27.28 7.42
CA GLY A 70 46.66 -27.59 6.30
C GLY A 70 45.67 -26.45 5.96
N ILE A 71 44.76 -26.72 5.04
CA ILE A 71 43.67 -25.80 4.69
C ILE A 71 42.38 -26.35 5.28
N TYR A 72 41.65 -25.48 5.94
CA TYR A 72 40.37 -25.78 6.58
C TYR A 72 39.23 -25.07 5.83
N LEU A 73 38.25 -25.86 5.44
CA LEU A 73 36.93 -25.35 5.10
C LEU A 73 36.20 -25.01 6.40
N VAL A 74 35.85 -23.74 6.60
CA VAL A 74 35.21 -23.26 7.81
C VAL A 74 33.73 -23.02 7.56
N MET A 75 32.90 -23.70 8.36
CA MET A 75 31.46 -23.57 8.37
C MET A 75 30.98 -22.86 9.62
N VAL A 76 30.04 -21.95 9.47
CA VAL A 76 29.44 -21.21 10.59
C VAL A 76 27.98 -21.60 10.70
N THR A 77 27.62 -22.18 11.84
CA THR A 77 26.22 -22.41 12.23
C THR A 77 25.81 -21.28 13.17
N PRO A 78 24.89 -20.40 12.76
CA PRO A 78 24.45 -19.31 13.63
C PRO A 78 23.76 -19.83 14.89
N GLN A 79 23.72 -19.00 15.94
CA GLN A 79 22.91 -19.28 17.12
C GLN A 79 21.43 -19.34 16.74
N ALA A 80 20.64 -20.17 17.41
CA ALA A 80 19.19 -20.21 17.24
C ALA A 80 18.56 -18.82 17.42
N GLY A 81 17.64 -18.46 16.55
CA GLY A 81 17.02 -17.12 16.49
C GLY A 81 17.86 -16.07 15.74
N SER A 82 19.04 -16.41 15.22
CA SER A 82 19.81 -15.53 14.33
C SER A 82 19.25 -15.55 12.91
N THR A 83 19.10 -14.37 12.30
CA THR A 83 18.59 -14.22 10.93
C THR A 83 19.68 -14.26 9.85
N GLY A 84 20.93 -14.54 10.21
CA GLY A 84 22.07 -14.52 9.29
C GLY A 84 22.38 -15.89 8.69
N VAL A 85 22.59 -15.91 7.37
CA VAL A 85 23.15 -17.05 6.62
C VAL A 85 24.62 -16.76 6.34
N TYR A 86 25.52 -17.70 6.62
CA TYR A 86 26.95 -17.52 6.45
C TYR A 86 27.48 -18.33 5.26
N THR A 87 28.28 -17.68 4.43
CA THR A 87 28.98 -18.34 3.32
C THR A 87 30.15 -19.15 3.85
N PRO A 88 30.39 -20.39 3.38
CA PRO A 88 31.60 -21.13 3.69
C PRO A 88 32.87 -20.34 3.34
N MET A 89 33.90 -20.50 4.14
CA MET A 89 35.18 -19.83 3.93
C MET A 89 36.34 -20.78 4.14
N ILE A 90 37.52 -20.41 3.72
CA ILE A 90 38.74 -21.19 3.95
C ILE A 90 39.78 -20.37 4.72
N VAL A 91 40.53 -21.06 5.57
CA VAL A 91 41.71 -20.55 6.24
C VAL A 91 42.82 -21.59 6.17
N SER A 92 44.07 -21.16 6.22
CA SER A 92 45.20 -22.06 6.38
C SER A 92 45.73 -22.06 7.81
N ALA A 93 46.38 -23.14 8.18
CA ALA A 93 47.25 -23.25 9.33
C ALA A 93 48.59 -23.75 8.87
N ASP A 94 49.63 -22.92 9.05
CA ASP A 94 51.00 -23.26 8.68
C ASP A 94 51.77 -23.79 9.88
N TYR A 95 52.89 -24.47 9.62
CA TYR A 95 53.80 -24.81 10.68
C TYR A 95 54.41 -23.56 11.28
N LYS A 96 54.36 -23.47 12.61
CA LYS A 96 55.02 -22.41 13.35
C LYS A 96 56.48 -22.83 13.55
N GLN A 97 57.38 -22.09 12.99
CA GLN A 97 58.83 -22.27 13.27
C GLN A 97 59.10 -21.66 14.65
N ASP A 98 59.43 -22.52 15.64
CA ASP A 98 59.96 -22.02 16.89
C ASP A 98 61.41 -21.59 16.73
N ALA A 99 61.79 -20.44 17.28
CA ALA A 99 63.11 -19.90 17.16
C ALA A 99 64.14 -20.95 17.70
N GLY A 100 64.99 -21.46 16.80
CA GLY A 100 66.06 -22.39 17.13
C GLY A 100 65.89 -23.83 16.70
N GLU A 101 64.74 -24.25 16.14
CA GLU A 101 64.56 -25.57 15.55
C GLU A 101 64.40 -25.49 14.03
N ASP A 102 65.34 -26.11 13.31
CA ASP A 102 65.22 -26.33 11.89
C ASP A 102 64.24 -27.45 11.61
N LYS A 103 62.97 -27.15 11.45
CA LYS A 103 61.90 -28.10 11.05
C LYS A 103 61.70 -28.13 9.53
N SER A 104 62.65 -27.63 8.75
CA SER A 104 62.60 -27.54 7.29
C SER A 104 62.60 -28.89 6.58
N SER A 105 62.80 -29.98 7.29
CA SER A 105 62.90 -31.33 6.68
C SER A 105 61.58 -31.86 6.14
N VAL A 106 60.43 -31.32 6.51
CA VAL A 106 59.10 -31.83 6.10
C VAL A 106 58.47 -30.92 5.04
N LEU A 107 58.62 -29.61 5.16
CA LEU A 107 58.13 -28.65 4.17
C LEU A 107 59.19 -27.53 4.05
N ASP A 108 59.78 -27.36 2.87
CA ASP A 108 60.64 -26.24 2.62
C ASP A 108 59.80 -24.95 2.58
N VAL A 109 59.76 -24.26 3.70
CA VAL A 109 59.01 -23.01 3.83
C VAL A 109 59.57 -21.87 2.97
N ASN A 110 60.76 -22.03 2.42
CA ASN A 110 61.38 -21.11 1.49
C ASN A 110 60.99 -21.38 0.03
N ASP A 111 60.42 -22.54 -0.28
CA ASP A 111 59.91 -22.84 -1.61
C ASP A 111 58.56 -22.16 -1.80
N ALA A 112 58.53 -21.06 -2.56
CA ALA A 112 57.32 -20.29 -2.85
C ALA A 112 56.19 -21.13 -3.48
N ASN A 113 56.49 -22.30 -4.05
CA ASN A 113 55.50 -23.21 -4.61
C ASN A 113 54.88 -24.14 -3.57
N LYS A 114 55.47 -24.25 -2.37
CA LYS A 114 54.97 -25.07 -1.26
C LYS A 114 54.25 -24.25 -0.18
N GLN A 115 54.27 -22.94 -0.24
CA GLN A 115 53.56 -22.07 0.67
C GLN A 115 52.07 -21.98 0.31
N PHE A 116 51.22 -21.95 1.33
CA PHE A 116 49.80 -21.67 1.11
C PHE A 116 49.60 -20.24 0.63
N LYS A 117 48.86 -20.07 -0.45
CA LYS A 117 48.40 -18.75 -0.92
C LYS A 117 47.11 -18.27 -0.23
N ILE A 118 46.74 -18.92 0.88
CA ILE A 118 45.55 -18.67 1.66
C ILE A 118 45.99 -18.18 3.04
N GLY A 119 45.38 -17.10 3.50
CA GLY A 119 45.71 -16.53 4.80
C GLY A 119 45.21 -17.38 5.97
N THR A 120 45.79 -17.16 7.13
CA THR A 120 45.38 -17.76 8.41
C THR A 120 44.13 -17.12 8.99
N THR A 121 43.61 -16.07 8.37
CA THR A 121 42.42 -15.31 8.81
C THR A 121 41.46 -15.13 7.66
N ALA A 122 40.18 -15.35 7.91
CA ALA A 122 39.10 -15.04 6.99
C ALA A 122 38.01 -14.21 7.67
N TYR A 123 37.31 -13.41 6.90
CA TYR A 123 36.13 -12.68 7.34
C TYR A 123 34.88 -13.39 6.90
N ALA A 124 34.02 -13.73 7.86
CA ALA A 124 32.75 -14.39 7.57
C ALA A 124 31.83 -13.46 6.78
N LYS A 125 31.43 -13.88 5.58
CA LYS A 125 30.39 -13.20 4.82
C LYS A 125 29.04 -13.63 5.35
N LYS A 126 28.28 -12.67 5.88
CA LYS A 126 26.91 -12.85 6.39
C LYS A 126 25.92 -12.24 5.41
N SER A 127 24.92 -13.00 5.02
CA SER A 127 23.73 -12.52 4.32
C SER A 127 22.55 -12.53 5.28
N THR A 128 21.80 -11.44 5.32
CA THR A 128 20.54 -11.37 6.11
C THR A 128 19.46 -10.98 5.12
N PRO A 129 18.69 -11.95 4.60
CA PRO A 129 17.59 -11.68 3.71
C PRO A 129 16.62 -10.68 4.33
N LYS A 130 16.17 -9.73 3.53
CA LYS A 130 15.17 -8.75 3.86
C LYS A 130 14.06 -8.82 2.82
N VAL A 131 12.84 -8.58 3.26
CA VAL A 131 11.71 -8.40 2.35
C VAL A 131 11.37 -6.92 2.29
N LYS A 132 11.04 -6.44 1.10
CA LYS A 132 10.46 -5.12 0.88
C LYS A 132 9.15 -5.28 0.12
N LYS A 133 8.08 -4.71 0.66
CA LYS A 133 6.78 -4.70 0.04
C LYS A 133 6.40 -3.28 -0.36
N GLU A 134 5.94 -3.14 -1.60
CA GLU A 134 5.66 -1.83 -2.20
C GLU A 134 4.36 -1.87 -2.98
N VAL A 135 3.65 -0.75 -2.99
CA VAL A 135 2.67 -0.44 -4.04
C VAL A 135 3.48 -0.16 -5.30
N TYR A 136 3.30 -0.98 -6.33
CA TYR A 136 4.15 -0.95 -7.52
C TYR A 136 3.55 -0.06 -8.61
N ASN A 137 2.25 -0.25 -8.89
CA ASN A 137 1.50 0.59 -9.81
C ASN A 137 0.08 0.80 -9.25
N LYS A 138 -0.43 2.01 -9.34
CA LYS A 138 -1.84 2.29 -9.13
C LYS A 138 -2.53 2.27 -10.49
N THR A 139 -3.47 1.36 -10.68
CA THR A 139 -4.27 1.28 -11.91
C THR A 139 -5.63 1.89 -11.62
N GLU A 140 -5.92 3.00 -12.27
CA GLU A 140 -7.21 3.64 -12.24
C GLU A 140 -7.87 3.47 -13.61
N ASN A 141 -9.05 2.83 -13.67
CA ASN A 141 -9.75 2.53 -14.93
C ASN A 141 -8.87 1.85 -15.98
N ASP A 142 -8.07 0.86 -15.58
CA ASP A 142 -7.09 0.16 -16.43
C ASP A 142 -5.95 1.03 -17.00
N GLN A 143 -5.81 2.27 -16.55
CA GLN A 143 -4.67 3.14 -16.86
C GLN A 143 -3.67 3.11 -15.70
N VAL A 144 -2.41 2.89 -16.01
CA VAL A 144 -1.32 2.98 -15.01
C VAL A 144 -1.08 4.45 -14.67
N THR A 145 -1.39 4.86 -13.44
CA THR A 145 -1.18 6.22 -12.96
C THR A 145 0.10 6.32 -12.13
N GLY A 146 1.24 6.30 -12.78
CA GLY A 146 2.55 6.62 -12.17
C GLY A 146 3.29 5.44 -11.53
N ASP A 147 4.60 5.58 -11.44
CA ASP A 147 5.51 4.69 -10.71
C ASP A 147 5.47 5.06 -9.23
N THR A 148 4.80 4.26 -8.41
CA THR A 148 4.68 4.51 -6.99
C THR A 148 5.26 3.34 -6.20
N THR A 149 6.55 3.38 -5.93
CA THR A 149 7.18 2.50 -4.95
C THR A 149 6.97 3.08 -3.54
N LYS A 150 5.80 2.85 -2.96
CA LYS A 150 5.41 3.41 -1.66
C LYS A 150 5.04 2.32 -0.67
N ALA A 151 5.26 2.59 0.61
CA ALA A 151 4.81 1.77 1.74
C ALA A 151 3.30 1.90 2.02
N GLY A 152 2.64 2.90 1.47
CA GLY A 152 1.20 3.12 1.56
C GLY A 152 0.69 4.09 0.53
N ASP A 153 -0.60 4.04 0.22
CA ASP A 153 -1.26 4.94 -0.71
C ASP A 153 -2.76 5.06 -0.40
N THR A 154 -3.43 5.96 -1.10
CA THR A 154 -4.87 6.17 -1.01
C THR A 154 -5.57 5.63 -2.24
N HIS A 155 -6.78 5.09 -2.08
CA HIS A 155 -7.51 4.43 -3.16
C HIS A 155 -9.01 4.60 -3.00
N LYS A 156 -9.71 4.57 -4.11
CA LYS A 156 -11.17 4.41 -4.13
C LYS A 156 -11.52 2.91 -4.01
N ILE A 157 -12.61 2.58 -3.34
CA ILE A 157 -13.16 1.22 -3.36
C ILE A 157 -13.48 0.83 -4.81
N GLY A 158 -13.04 -0.37 -5.21
CA GLY A 158 -13.08 -0.89 -6.57
C GLY A 158 -11.79 -0.69 -7.37
N ASP A 159 -10.82 0.11 -6.87
CA ASP A 159 -9.53 0.27 -7.53
C ASP A 159 -8.71 -1.02 -7.45
N LYS A 160 -8.03 -1.33 -8.55
CA LYS A 160 -7.04 -2.41 -8.63
C LYS A 160 -5.66 -1.85 -8.29
N VAL A 161 -5.03 -2.44 -7.30
CA VAL A 161 -3.69 -2.08 -6.81
C VAL A 161 -2.71 -3.15 -7.24
N GLU A 162 -1.59 -2.78 -7.85
CA GLU A 162 -0.50 -3.69 -8.16
C GLU A 162 0.57 -3.62 -7.06
N PHE A 163 1.03 -4.78 -6.61
CA PHE A 163 2.01 -4.94 -5.56
C PHE A 163 3.30 -5.55 -6.11
N LYS A 164 4.41 -5.19 -5.46
CA LYS A 164 5.70 -5.82 -5.65
C LYS A 164 6.29 -6.22 -4.30
N ILE A 165 6.74 -7.48 -4.21
CA ILE A 165 7.53 -7.98 -3.10
C ILE A 165 8.94 -8.21 -3.64
N GLY A 166 9.92 -7.52 -3.08
CA GLY A 166 11.35 -7.68 -3.42
C GLY A 166 12.10 -8.34 -2.27
N THR A 167 12.97 -9.31 -2.59
CA THR A 167 13.87 -9.96 -1.64
C THR A 167 15.10 -10.50 -2.36
N ALA A 168 16.01 -11.12 -1.60
CA ALA A 168 17.17 -11.79 -2.16
C ALA A 168 17.41 -13.15 -1.48
N ILE A 169 17.55 -14.20 -2.27
CA ILE A 169 17.89 -15.54 -1.80
C ILE A 169 19.36 -15.54 -1.38
N PRO A 170 19.71 -16.04 -0.16
CA PRO A 170 21.08 -16.22 0.25
C PRO A 170 21.70 -17.44 -0.45
N LEU A 171 23.00 -17.60 -0.38
CA LEU A 171 23.67 -18.77 -0.91
C LEU A 171 23.32 -20.00 -0.05
N TYR A 172 22.68 -20.97 -0.66
CA TYR A 172 22.51 -22.32 -0.11
C TYR A 172 23.47 -23.29 -0.78
N THR A 173 24.16 -24.07 0.03
CA THR A 173 25.06 -25.15 -0.39
C THR A 173 24.37 -26.50 -0.20
N SER A 174 24.86 -27.59 -0.80
CA SER A 174 24.12 -28.86 -0.79
C SER A 174 24.17 -29.62 0.55
N ASP A 175 24.92 -29.12 1.54
CA ASP A 175 24.76 -29.49 2.94
C ASP A 175 23.38 -29.09 3.51
N TYR A 176 22.70 -28.13 2.90
CA TYR A 176 21.28 -27.88 3.13
C TYR A 176 20.45 -28.99 2.46
N LYS A 177 20.14 -30.05 3.21
CA LYS A 177 19.38 -31.19 2.67
C LYS A 177 17.97 -30.77 2.21
N ASN A 178 17.36 -29.86 2.93
CA ASN A 178 16.05 -29.33 2.64
C ASN A 178 16.06 -27.80 2.84
N PRO A 179 16.73 -27.05 1.95
CA PRO A 179 16.75 -25.59 2.05
C PRO A 179 15.35 -25.05 1.89
N LYS A 180 15.01 -24.08 2.73
CA LYS A 180 13.74 -23.37 2.71
C LYS A 180 13.97 -21.91 2.32
N PHE A 181 13.21 -21.43 1.36
CA PHE A 181 12.98 -20.02 1.11
C PHE A 181 11.56 -19.86 0.58
N GLU A 182 10.72 -19.20 1.38
CA GLU A 182 9.30 -19.01 1.09
C GLU A 182 8.96 -17.53 1.20
N ILE A 183 8.03 -17.08 0.35
CA ILE A 183 7.46 -15.73 0.38
C ILE A 183 5.96 -15.91 0.57
N SER A 184 5.47 -15.55 1.75
CA SER A 184 4.04 -15.55 2.06
C SER A 184 3.49 -14.14 1.98
N ASP A 185 2.29 -14.01 1.45
CA ASP A 185 1.57 -12.75 1.39
C ASP A 185 0.18 -12.89 2.01
N LYS A 186 -0.21 -11.92 2.82
CA LYS A 186 -1.49 -11.91 3.52
C LYS A 186 -2.15 -10.54 3.41
N LEU A 187 -3.32 -10.54 2.79
CA LEU A 187 -4.19 -9.39 2.65
C LEU A 187 -5.18 -9.34 3.82
N SER A 188 -5.35 -8.14 4.42
CA SER A 188 -6.38 -7.92 5.42
C SER A 188 -7.76 -7.75 4.78
N THR A 189 -8.79 -7.76 5.61
CA THR A 189 -10.14 -7.37 5.22
C THR A 189 -10.12 -6.04 4.46
N GLY A 190 -10.85 -5.97 3.35
CA GLY A 190 -10.87 -4.81 2.47
C GLY A 190 -9.96 -4.91 1.26
N LEU A 191 -9.13 -5.95 1.14
CA LEU A 191 -8.37 -6.27 -0.06
C LEU A 191 -8.71 -7.69 -0.53
N GLU A 192 -8.84 -7.88 -1.84
CA GLU A 192 -9.10 -9.17 -2.47
C GLU A 192 -8.08 -9.44 -3.58
N LEU A 193 -7.33 -10.54 -3.46
CA LEU A 193 -6.29 -10.95 -4.39
C LEU A 193 -6.87 -11.40 -5.74
N ASP A 194 -6.36 -10.85 -6.82
CA ASP A 194 -6.49 -11.48 -8.14
C ASP A 194 -5.53 -12.68 -8.23
N GLN A 195 -6.05 -13.87 -7.96
CA GLN A 195 -5.27 -15.10 -7.88
C GLN A 195 -4.58 -15.50 -9.20
N THR A 196 -4.98 -14.91 -10.32
CA THR A 196 -4.42 -15.18 -11.66
C THR A 196 -3.26 -14.24 -12.01
N SER A 197 -3.07 -13.19 -11.23
CA SER A 197 -2.12 -12.11 -11.53
C SER A 197 -0.71 -12.33 -10.97
N ILE A 198 -0.48 -13.38 -10.16
CA ILE A 198 0.79 -13.62 -9.47
C ILE A 198 1.88 -13.99 -10.48
N LYS A 199 3.00 -13.26 -10.44
CA LYS A 199 4.19 -13.50 -11.27
C LYS A 199 5.45 -13.43 -10.43
N VAL A 200 6.37 -14.37 -10.64
CA VAL A 200 7.63 -14.48 -9.89
C VAL A 200 8.80 -14.31 -10.86
N TYR A 201 9.75 -13.45 -10.51
CA TYR A 201 10.88 -13.08 -11.36
C TYR A 201 12.23 -13.29 -10.67
N ASN A 202 13.20 -13.79 -11.44
CA ASN A 202 14.61 -13.79 -11.07
C ASN A 202 15.25 -12.46 -11.53
N GLY A 203 15.22 -11.44 -10.69
CA GLY A 203 15.63 -10.08 -11.00
C GLY A 203 14.46 -9.11 -11.12
N ASP A 204 14.65 -7.98 -11.78
CA ASP A 204 13.61 -6.97 -11.99
C ASP A 204 12.51 -7.51 -12.94
N PRO A 205 11.24 -7.13 -12.72
CA PRO A 205 10.12 -7.63 -13.51
C PRO A 205 10.33 -7.37 -15.02
N ALA A 206 10.53 -8.44 -15.77
CA ALA A 206 10.65 -8.43 -17.22
C ALA A 206 10.29 -9.83 -17.77
N PRO A 207 9.75 -9.98 -18.99
CA PRO A 207 9.37 -11.28 -19.56
C PRO A 207 10.50 -12.31 -19.54
N ALA A 208 11.74 -11.91 -19.85
CA ALA A 208 12.93 -12.77 -19.87
C ALA A 208 13.41 -13.22 -18.46
N LYS A 209 12.84 -12.66 -17.40
CA LYS A 209 13.17 -12.96 -16.01
C LYS A 209 12.09 -13.75 -15.29
N LEU A 210 10.98 -14.04 -15.97
CA LEU A 210 9.87 -14.79 -15.41
C LEU A 210 10.32 -16.22 -15.08
N LEU A 211 10.08 -16.67 -13.85
CA LEU A 211 10.30 -18.02 -13.39
C LEU A 211 9.12 -18.92 -13.74
N THR A 212 9.37 -20.22 -13.81
CA THR A 212 8.38 -21.23 -14.21
C THR A 212 7.79 -21.92 -12.98
N GLU A 213 6.47 -21.78 -12.80
CA GLU A 213 5.74 -22.50 -11.75
C GLU A 213 5.87 -24.02 -11.95
N ASN A 214 5.93 -24.77 -10.86
CA ASN A 214 6.20 -26.24 -10.77
C ASN A 214 7.60 -26.68 -11.21
N THR A 215 8.48 -25.77 -11.64
CA THR A 215 9.90 -26.02 -11.92
C THR A 215 10.80 -25.28 -10.94
N ASP A 216 10.65 -23.96 -10.88
CA ASP A 216 11.48 -23.10 -10.03
C ASP A 216 10.83 -22.85 -8.66
N TYR A 217 9.51 -22.80 -8.61
CA TYR A 217 8.70 -22.58 -7.41
C TYR A 217 7.33 -23.24 -7.53
N THR A 218 6.61 -23.33 -6.40
CA THR A 218 5.17 -23.65 -6.34
C THR A 218 4.42 -22.55 -5.63
N ILE A 219 3.10 -22.42 -5.89
CA ILE A 219 2.22 -21.53 -5.13
C ILE A 219 1.26 -22.38 -4.31
N GLU A 220 1.29 -22.20 -2.99
CA GLU A 220 0.41 -22.90 -2.05
C GLU A 220 -0.52 -21.91 -1.32
N GLY A 221 -1.64 -22.42 -0.79
CA GLY A 221 -2.59 -21.63 0.00
C GLY A 221 -3.17 -20.43 -0.75
N LYS A 222 -3.26 -20.49 -2.08
CA LYS A 222 -3.78 -19.43 -2.92
C LYS A 222 -5.28 -19.25 -2.69
N THR A 223 -5.66 -18.11 -2.10
CA THR A 223 -7.01 -17.72 -1.75
C THR A 223 -7.24 -16.24 -2.08
N ALA A 224 -8.45 -15.72 -1.89
CA ALA A 224 -8.73 -14.29 -2.02
C ALA A 224 -7.93 -13.41 -1.02
N THR A 225 -7.39 -13.99 0.05
CA THR A 225 -6.72 -13.27 1.13
C THR A 225 -5.22 -13.56 1.26
N GLY A 226 -4.63 -14.31 0.33
CA GLY A 226 -3.19 -14.55 0.36
C GLY A 226 -2.71 -15.77 -0.44
N PHE A 227 -1.40 -15.94 -0.42
CA PHE A 227 -0.68 -17.04 -1.09
C PHE A 227 0.70 -17.24 -0.46
N THR A 228 1.35 -18.35 -0.79
CA THR A 228 2.75 -18.62 -0.44
C THR A 228 3.50 -19.14 -1.66
N VAL A 229 4.56 -18.44 -2.07
CA VAL A 229 5.52 -18.90 -3.07
C VAL A 229 6.59 -19.70 -2.36
N LYS A 230 6.78 -20.97 -2.74
CA LYS A 230 7.81 -21.87 -2.22
C LYS A 230 8.80 -22.21 -3.31
N PHE A 231 10.05 -21.82 -3.14
CA PHE A 231 11.09 -22.15 -4.13
C PHE A 231 11.52 -23.60 -4.02
N THR A 232 11.74 -24.25 -5.17
CA THR A 232 12.19 -25.64 -5.20
C THR A 232 13.62 -25.76 -4.70
N LYS A 233 13.96 -26.91 -4.13
CA LYS A 233 15.34 -27.23 -3.70
C LYS A 233 16.34 -27.03 -4.84
N THR A 234 16.00 -27.47 -6.05
CA THR A 234 16.86 -27.35 -7.23
C THR A 234 17.14 -25.89 -7.55
N PHE A 235 16.12 -25.03 -7.56
CA PHE A 235 16.28 -23.60 -7.78
C PHE A 235 17.15 -22.94 -6.70
N LEU A 236 16.91 -23.26 -5.43
CA LEU A 236 17.64 -22.70 -4.30
C LEU A 236 19.13 -23.07 -4.32
N LEU A 237 19.47 -24.34 -4.59
CA LEU A 237 20.86 -24.80 -4.64
C LEU A 237 21.63 -24.30 -5.88
N ASN A 238 20.93 -23.94 -6.95
CA ASN A 238 21.52 -23.37 -8.17
C ASN A 238 21.58 -21.84 -8.14
N SER A 239 20.96 -21.20 -7.12
CA SER A 239 20.94 -19.75 -7.00
C SER A 239 22.27 -19.22 -6.46
N ALA A 240 22.79 -18.15 -7.08
CA ALA A 240 23.94 -17.43 -6.56
C ALA A 240 23.59 -16.66 -5.27
N ASP A 241 24.62 -16.31 -4.48
CA ASP A 241 24.42 -15.44 -3.30
C ASP A 241 23.74 -14.14 -3.69
N LYS A 242 22.70 -13.76 -2.94
CA LYS A 242 21.87 -12.56 -3.17
C LYS A 242 21.14 -12.56 -4.51
N THR A 243 20.74 -13.74 -4.99
CA THR A 243 19.85 -13.82 -6.15
C THR A 243 18.57 -13.02 -5.88
N LYS A 244 18.37 -11.97 -6.65
CA LYS A 244 17.23 -11.04 -6.49
C LYS A 244 15.94 -11.71 -6.97
N ILE A 245 14.93 -11.67 -6.13
CA ILE A 245 13.57 -12.17 -6.43
C ILE A 245 12.58 -11.02 -6.32
N ASN A 246 11.69 -10.94 -7.30
CA ASN A 246 10.52 -10.07 -7.22
C ASN A 246 9.26 -10.88 -7.50
N VAL A 247 8.22 -10.62 -6.71
CA VAL A 247 6.86 -11.14 -6.94
C VAL A 247 5.95 -9.96 -7.19
N THR A 248 5.23 -9.98 -8.32
CA THR A 248 4.19 -8.98 -8.62
C THR A 248 2.82 -9.64 -8.69
N TYR A 249 1.79 -8.93 -8.28
CA TYR A 249 0.39 -9.37 -8.35
C TYR A 249 -0.54 -8.17 -8.15
N LYS A 250 -1.84 -8.40 -8.36
CA LYS A 250 -2.89 -7.39 -8.21
C LYS A 250 -3.87 -7.78 -7.13
N ALA A 251 -4.44 -6.76 -6.46
CA ALA A 251 -5.59 -6.93 -5.59
C ALA A 251 -6.56 -5.76 -5.76
N THR A 252 -7.83 -5.98 -5.42
CA THR A 252 -8.88 -4.98 -5.49
C THR A 252 -9.23 -4.50 -4.10
N LEU A 253 -9.39 -3.17 -3.91
CA LEU A 253 -9.95 -2.62 -2.69
C LEU A 253 -11.47 -2.84 -2.71
N THR A 254 -12.00 -3.54 -1.70
CA THR A 254 -13.40 -4.01 -1.65
C THR A 254 -14.28 -3.14 -0.75
N GLU A 255 -15.61 -3.38 -0.78
CA GLU A 255 -16.59 -2.72 0.09
C GLU A 255 -16.35 -2.94 1.60
N GLN A 256 -15.49 -3.89 1.95
CA GLN A 256 -15.11 -4.16 3.34
C GLN A 256 -13.98 -3.26 3.83
N ALA A 257 -13.37 -2.45 2.95
CA ALA A 257 -12.38 -1.47 3.34
C ALA A 257 -13.01 -0.41 4.24
N LYS A 258 -12.26 -0.01 5.26
CA LYS A 258 -12.67 1.03 6.19
C LYS A 258 -12.05 2.36 5.79
N SER A 259 -12.73 3.45 6.13
CA SER A 259 -12.30 4.79 5.79
C SER A 259 -11.48 5.46 6.89
N GLY A 260 -10.69 6.46 6.53
CA GLY A 260 -9.89 7.24 7.45
C GLY A 260 -8.62 6.51 7.91
N PHE A 261 -8.34 6.50 9.21
CA PHE A 261 -7.08 6.01 9.78
C PHE A 261 -7.01 4.50 10.04
N ASP A 262 -7.98 3.72 9.60
CA ASP A 262 -7.97 2.24 9.73
C ASP A 262 -7.71 1.59 8.35
N PRO A 263 -6.44 1.42 7.93
CA PRO A 263 -6.11 0.98 6.59
C PRO A 263 -6.44 -0.48 6.36
N SER A 264 -6.73 -0.83 5.11
CA SER A 264 -6.53 -2.19 4.64
C SER A 264 -5.02 -2.43 4.48
N THR A 265 -4.50 -3.52 5.04
CA THR A 265 -3.07 -3.83 5.03
C THR A 265 -2.77 -5.04 4.17
N ASN A 266 -1.58 -5.05 3.57
CA ASN A 266 -1.07 -6.18 2.84
C ASN A 266 0.35 -6.49 3.31
N THR A 267 0.57 -7.70 3.86
CA THR A 267 1.78 -8.08 4.58
C THR A 267 2.50 -9.21 3.87
N ALA A 268 3.76 -8.97 3.49
CA ALA A 268 4.67 -9.98 2.98
C ALA A 268 5.59 -10.47 4.09
N THR A 269 5.86 -11.77 4.11
CA THR A 269 6.79 -12.41 5.03
C THR A 269 7.70 -13.33 4.24
N ILE A 270 9.00 -13.31 4.50
CA ILE A 270 9.93 -14.34 4.06
C ILE A 270 10.27 -15.25 5.22
N ASP A 271 10.26 -16.56 4.96
CA ASP A 271 10.71 -17.60 5.87
C ASP A 271 11.83 -18.39 5.19
N TYR A 272 12.99 -18.55 5.85
CA TYR A 272 14.15 -19.13 5.21
C TYR A 272 15.05 -19.92 6.17
N SER A 273 15.84 -20.84 5.60
CA SER A 273 16.85 -21.59 6.34
C SER A 273 18.01 -20.70 6.71
N THR A 274 18.42 -20.70 7.99
CA THR A 274 19.59 -19.99 8.50
C THR A 274 20.81 -20.88 8.60
N SER A 275 20.61 -22.22 8.67
CA SER A 275 21.65 -23.23 8.62
C SER A 275 21.12 -24.49 7.95
N PRO A 276 21.95 -25.50 7.63
CA PRO A 276 21.51 -26.79 7.06
C PRO A 276 20.45 -27.53 7.88
N THR A 277 20.32 -27.21 9.17
CA THR A 277 19.41 -27.88 10.11
C THR A 277 18.38 -26.95 10.73
N THR A 278 18.41 -25.65 10.42
CA THR A 278 17.59 -24.62 11.09
C THR A 278 16.86 -23.76 10.05
N ASN A 279 15.53 -23.60 10.20
CA ASN A 279 14.65 -22.87 9.31
C ASN A 279 13.92 -21.74 10.06
N ASP A 280 14.64 -20.96 10.84
CA ASP A 280 14.10 -19.94 11.75
C ASP A 280 14.30 -18.49 11.26
N GLY A 281 14.89 -18.31 10.07
CA GLY A 281 15.04 -17.01 9.44
C GLY A 281 13.70 -16.44 9.03
N LYS A 282 13.44 -15.19 9.40
CA LYS A 282 12.20 -14.49 9.08
C LYS A 282 12.42 -13.00 8.95
N ASP A 283 11.70 -12.38 8.01
CA ASP A 283 11.56 -10.94 7.89
C ASP A 283 10.18 -10.60 7.35
N THR A 284 9.66 -9.42 7.69
CA THR A 284 8.29 -9.03 7.35
C THR A 284 8.23 -7.56 6.99
N ASP A 285 7.46 -7.24 5.96
CA ASP A 285 7.16 -5.86 5.55
C ASP A 285 5.71 -5.75 5.08
N ARG A 286 5.14 -4.53 5.10
CA ARG A 286 3.72 -4.32 4.77
C ARG A 286 3.46 -3.00 4.06
N THR A 287 2.37 -2.97 3.29
CA THR A 287 1.79 -1.75 2.75
C THR A 287 0.43 -1.44 3.39
N LYS A 288 0.04 -0.17 3.36
CA LYS A 288 -1.19 0.36 3.98
C LYS A 288 -2.00 1.10 2.93
N HIS A 289 -3.31 0.82 2.87
CA HIS A 289 -4.22 1.32 1.83
C HIS A 289 -5.39 2.02 2.48
N TYR A 290 -5.54 3.31 2.19
CA TYR A 290 -6.51 4.18 2.80
C TYR A 290 -7.59 4.59 1.81
N THR A 291 -8.79 4.80 2.31
CA THR A 291 -9.91 5.38 1.57
C THR A 291 -10.63 6.39 2.47
N PHE A 292 -11.41 7.27 1.89
CA PHE A 292 -12.05 8.37 2.62
C PHE A 292 -13.55 8.38 2.37
N ASP A 293 -14.28 8.96 3.32
CA ASP A 293 -15.70 9.27 3.19
C ASP A 293 -15.92 10.77 3.30
N ILE A 294 -16.91 11.28 2.61
CA ILE A 294 -17.53 12.57 2.89
C ILE A 294 -18.76 12.25 3.74
N ASN A 295 -18.81 12.82 4.96
CA ASN A 295 -19.92 12.62 5.90
C ASN A 295 -20.30 11.16 6.19
N GLY A 296 -19.37 10.22 6.07
CA GLY A 296 -19.64 8.80 6.27
C GLY A 296 -19.34 8.35 7.70
N ASP A 297 -20.34 7.75 8.34
CA ASP A 297 -20.18 6.99 9.58
C ASP A 297 -19.76 5.55 9.25
N VAL A 298 -18.51 5.33 8.81
CA VAL A 298 -18.06 3.98 8.56
C VAL A 298 -17.04 3.57 9.59
N GLY A 299 -17.34 2.44 10.24
CA GLY A 299 -16.66 1.83 11.36
C GLY A 299 -15.14 1.89 11.30
N THR A 300 -14.59 2.91 11.91
CA THR A 300 -13.19 2.98 12.25
C THR A 300 -13.03 2.66 13.72
N LYS A 301 -11.82 2.27 14.15
CA LYS A 301 -11.48 2.17 15.58
C LYS A 301 -11.59 3.52 16.29
N LEU A 302 -11.81 4.59 15.54
CA LEU A 302 -11.98 5.94 16.02
C LEU A 302 -13.35 6.10 16.62
N ASN A 303 -13.40 6.75 17.77
CA ASN A 303 -14.64 7.07 18.45
C ASN A 303 -15.51 7.93 17.54
N GLN A 304 -16.51 7.31 16.93
CA GLN A 304 -17.41 7.90 15.92
C GLN A 304 -18.31 9.01 16.50
N THR A 305 -18.44 9.10 17.80
CA THR A 305 -19.26 10.09 18.48
C THR A 305 -18.81 11.54 18.23
N ASN A 306 -17.59 11.73 17.74
CA ASN A 306 -17.01 13.04 17.46
C ASN A 306 -16.90 13.39 15.97
N ARG A 307 -17.36 12.52 15.07
CA ARG A 307 -17.32 12.81 13.63
C ARG A 307 -18.47 13.72 13.25
N LYS A 308 -18.15 14.89 12.67
CA LYS A 308 -19.09 15.90 12.26
C LYS A 308 -19.21 15.94 10.73
N GLU A 309 -20.26 16.62 10.27
CA GLU A 309 -20.54 16.74 8.85
C GLU A 309 -19.56 17.72 8.16
N GLU A 310 -19.07 17.39 6.97
CA GLU A 310 -18.36 18.32 6.10
C GLU A 310 -19.32 19.13 5.21
N ILE A 311 -20.45 18.52 4.74
CA ILE A 311 -21.43 19.19 3.90
C ILE A 311 -22.85 18.87 4.40
N VAL A 312 -23.64 19.90 4.62
CA VAL A 312 -25.03 19.79 5.06
C VAL A 312 -25.96 20.53 4.10
N LYS A 313 -27.06 19.87 3.72
CA LYS A 313 -28.14 20.44 2.91
C LYS A 313 -29.06 21.29 3.76
N VAL A 314 -29.24 22.57 3.40
CA VAL A 314 -30.04 23.54 4.13
C VAL A 314 -31.06 24.21 3.21
N GLY A 315 -32.28 24.43 3.70
CA GLY A 315 -33.29 25.28 3.05
C GLY A 315 -33.15 26.73 3.47
N VAL A 316 -33.37 27.65 2.55
CA VAL A 316 -33.36 29.12 2.77
C VAL A 316 -34.76 29.64 2.43
N ASP A 317 -35.31 30.54 3.26
CA ASP A 317 -36.62 31.16 3.05
C ASP A 317 -36.58 32.34 2.07
N ASP A 318 -37.76 32.88 1.76
CA ASP A 318 -37.95 33.98 0.79
C ASP A 318 -37.33 35.33 1.23
N GLU A 319 -37.02 35.48 2.53
CA GLU A 319 -36.44 36.71 3.06
C GLU A 319 -34.93 36.71 3.07
N ASN A 320 -34.32 35.71 2.45
CA ASN A 320 -32.87 35.47 2.47
C ASN A 320 -32.30 35.31 3.90
N ASN A 321 -33.21 35.11 4.87
CA ASN A 321 -32.82 34.64 6.16
C ASN A 321 -32.35 33.22 5.96
N THR A 322 -31.07 33.05 5.87
CA THR A 322 -30.47 31.78 6.24
C THR A 322 -31.20 31.37 7.51
N VAL A 323 -31.83 30.21 7.52
CA VAL A 323 -32.16 29.57 8.77
C VAL A 323 -30.82 29.40 9.46
N THR A 324 -30.43 30.44 10.14
CA THR A 324 -29.13 30.62 10.78
C THR A 324 -29.11 29.86 12.08
N ASP A 325 -29.40 28.60 12.02
CA ASP A 325 -28.76 27.71 12.95
C ASP A 325 -27.37 27.48 12.38
N VAL A 326 -26.50 28.43 12.61
CA VAL A 326 -25.07 28.22 12.55
C VAL A 326 -24.85 26.96 13.36
N ILE A 327 -24.55 25.83 12.68
CA ILE A 327 -24.10 24.63 13.35
C ILE A 327 -22.76 25.01 13.94
N THR A 328 -22.81 25.61 15.13
CA THR A 328 -21.61 25.78 15.93
C THR A 328 -21.08 24.39 16.23
N SER A 329 -19.80 24.27 16.37
CA SER A 329 -19.10 23.00 16.64
C SER A 329 -19.65 22.16 17.80
N ALA A 330 -20.67 22.62 18.50
CA ALA A 330 -21.30 21.98 19.65
C ALA A 330 -22.66 21.32 19.37
N GLU A 331 -23.34 21.62 18.26
CA GLU A 331 -24.72 21.16 18.03
C GLU A 331 -24.84 20.19 16.87
N THR A 332 -24.67 18.92 17.18
CA THR A 332 -24.87 17.80 16.23
C THR A 332 -26.30 17.32 16.14
N THR A 333 -27.24 17.87 16.90
CA THR A 333 -28.60 17.34 17.07
C THR A 333 -29.73 18.22 16.52
N SER A 334 -29.47 19.49 16.15
CA SER A 334 -30.50 20.33 15.56
C SER A 334 -30.81 19.91 14.12
N SER A 335 -32.05 19.54 13.85
CA SER A 335 -32.58 19.29 12.50
C SER A 335 -33.12 20.56 11.83
N ALA A 336 -33.01 21.73 12.48
CA ALA A 336 -33.53 22.99 11.96
C ALA A 336 -32.84 23.35 10.63
N GLY A 337 -33.62 23.65 9.61
CA GLY A 337 -33.15 23.99 8.27
C GLY A 337 -32.61 22.82 7.44
N LYS A 338 -32.29 21.66 8.02
CA LYS A 338 -31.77 20.50 7.30
C LYS A 338 -32.86 19.84 6.46
N LYS A 339 -32.50 19.38 5.26
CA LYS A 339 -33.48 18.87 4.28
C LYS A 339 -33.16 17.45 3.81
N ALA A 340 -34.16 16.58 3.87
CA ALA A 340 -34.15 15.26 3.25
C ALA A 340 -34.53 15.34 1.75
N GLY A 341 -34.21 14.29 1.01
CA GLY A 341 -34.67 14.08 -0.38
C GLY A 341 -33.89 14.87 -1.43
N ALA A 342 -32.85 15.62 -1.06
CA ALA A 342 -31.93 16.18 -2.04
C ALA A 342 -30.97 15.10 -2.56
N LYS A 343 -30.68 15.10 -3.87
CA LYS A 343 -29.75 14.16 -4.49
C LYS A 343 -28.54 14.87 -5.08
N PHE A 344 -27.39 14.23 -4.94
CA PHE A 344 -26.10 14.75 -5.36
C PHE A 344 -25.27 13.71 -6.06
N ARG A 345 -24.55 14.14 -7.11
CA ARG A 345 -23.50 13.36 -7.76
C ARG A 345 -22.13 13.99 -7.50
N LEU A 346 -21.14 13.12 -7.31
CA LEU A 346 -19.74 13.51 -7.19
C LEU A 346 -19.02 13.09 -8.48
N TYR A 347 -18.33 14.03 -9.09
CA TYR A 347 -17.53 13.79 -10.29
C TYR A 347 -16.05 14.01 -10.00
N LYS A 348 -15.16 13.28 -10.68
CA LYS A 348 -13.76 13.69 -10.75
C LYS A 348 -13.68 15.06 -11.41
N LYS A 349 -12.84 15.94 -10.86
CA LYS A 349 -12.67 17.27 -11.42
C LYS A 349 -11.97 17.21 -12.77
N ASP A 350 -12.57 17.84 -13.77
CA ASP A 350 -11.95 18.20 -15.04
C ASP A 350 -11.90 19.72 -15.13
N ALA A 351 -10.69 20.29 -15.29
CA ALA A 351 -10.50 21.74 -15.30
C ALA A 351 -11.13 22.44 -16.52
N SER A 352 -11.46 21.67 -17.57
CA SER A 352 -12.12 22.20 -18.76
C SER A 352 -13.63 22.36 -18.61
N LEU A 353 -14.25 21.72 -17.59
CA LEU A 353 -15.69 21.72 -17.37
C LEU A 353 -16.05 22.70 -16.25
N THR A 354 -17.04 23.56 -16.51
CA THR A 354 -17.41 24.68 -15.64
C THR A 354 -18.86 24.66 -15.17
N THR A 355 -19.69 23.80 -15.73
CA THR A 355 -21.14 23.74 -15.46
C THR A 355 -21.61 22.33 -15.08
N ALA A 356 -22.69 22.24 -14.32
CA ALA A 356 -23.33 20.98 -13.94
C ALA A 356 -23.77 20.16 -15.17
N ALA A 357 -24.23 20.83 -16.23
CA ALA A 357 -24.65 20.17 -17.47
C ALA A 357 -23.48 19.51 -18.21
N GLU A 358 -22.31 20.17 -18.25
CA GLU A 358 -21.09 19.61 -18.83
C GLU A 358 -20.66 18.34 -18.08
N TYR A 359 -20.62 18.35 -16.74
CA TYR A 359 -20.30 17.17 -15.94
C TYR A 359 -21.29 16.02 -16.19
N LYS A 360 -22.59 16.33 -16.31
CA LYS A 360 -23.61 15.34 -16.62
C LYS A 360 -23.36 14.66 -17.98
N ASN A 361 -22.87 15.38 -18.97
CA ASN A 361 -22.52 14.81 -20.28
C ASN A 361 -21.28 13.91 -20.25
N HIS A 362 -20.49 13.95 -19.17
CA HIS A 362 -19.28 13.14 -18.98
C HIS A 362 -19.41 12.09 -17.85
N GLU A 363 -20.62 11.68 -17.50
CA GLU A 363 -20.88 10.69 -16.43
C GLU A 363 -20.15 9.37 -16.64
N SER A 364 -20.05 8.89 -17.87
CA SER A 364 -19.39 7.62 -18.18
C SER A 364 -17.91 7.54 -17.75
N THR A 365 -17.24 8.70 -17.67
CA THR A 365 -15.81 8.80 -17.35
C THR A 365 -15.51 9.46 -16.03
N LEU A 366 -16.33 10.43 -15.59
CA LEU A 366 -16.04 11.26 -14.43
C LEU A 366 -16.87 10.92 -13.18
N LEU A 367 -18.02 10.25 -13.31
CA LEU A 367 -18.90 9.97 -12.18
C LEU A 367 -18.25 9.03 -11.16
N VAL A 368 -18.20 9.49 -9.91
CA VAL A 368 -17.76 8.68 -8.76
C VAL A 368 -18.99 7.97 -8.18
N LYS A 369 -19.18 6.71 -8.54
CA LYS A 369 -20.35 5.89 -8.15
C LYS A 369 -20.24 5.39 -6.71
N ARG A 370 -20.17 6.31 -5.76
CA ARG A 370 -19.92 6.04 -4.33
C ARG A 370 -20.84 6.84 -3.40
N GLY A 371 -21.97 7.38 -3.91
CA GLY A 371 -23.00 7.99 -3.10
C GLY A 371 -23.69 6.98 -2.18
N LEU A 372 -24.33 7.46 -1.11
CA LEU A 372 -25.20 6.67 -0.26
C LEU A 372 -26.65 7.12 -0.47
N ASP A 373 -27.54 6.17 -0.82
CA ASP A 373 -28.98 6.42 -0.90
C ASP A 373 -29.61 6.63 0.49
N ALA A 374 -30.91 6.87 0.54
CA ALA A 374 -31.66 7.05 1.79
C ALA A 374 -31.62 5.82 2.72
N SER A 375 -31.27 4.64 2.19
CA SER A 375 -31.14 3.38 2.95
C SER A 375 -29.68 3.02 3.27
N ASP A 376 -28.73 3.92 3.00
CA ASP A 376 -27.26 3.75 3.16
C ASP A 376 -26.64 2.70 2.23
N ASN A 377 -27.30 2.37 1.11
CA ASN A 377 -26.70 1.54 0.07
C ASN A 377 -25.83 2.40 -0.86
N ILE A 378 -24.78 1.79 -1.42
CA ILE A 378 -23.96 2.44 -2.46
C ILE A 378 -24.80 2.66 -3.72
N ALA A 379 -24.78 3.90 -4.21
CA ALA A 379 -25.48 4.34 -5.40
C ALA A 379 -24.65 5.32 -6.23
N ASP A 380 -25.14 5.65 -7.42
CA ASP A 380 -24.53 6.69 -8.26
C ASP A 380 -24.71 8.10 -7.66
N GLU A 381 -25.68 8.26 -6.77
CA GLU A 381 -26.04 9.52 -6.13
C GLU A 381 -26.05 9.38 -4.60
N SER A 382 -25.71 10.46 -3.91
CA SER A 382 -25.99 10.62 -2.48
C SER A 382 -27.38 11.24 -2.30
N GLU A 383 -28.22 10.61 -1.48
CA GLU A 383 -29.52 11.14 -1.10
C GLU A 383 -29.50 11.57 0.37
N THR A 384 -29.94 12.81 0.65
CA THR A 384 -29.96 13.34 2.02
C THR A 384 -31.11 12.79 2.83
N LYS A 385 -30.85 12.46 4.11
CA LYS A 385 -31.84 12.14 5.12
C LYS A 385 -32.28 13.41 5.89
N ALA A 386 -33.08 13.27 6.94
CA ALA A 386 -33.53 14.37 7.79
C ALA A 386 -32.38 15.17 8.43
N ASP A 387 -31.22 14.57 8.56
CA ASP A 387 -29.99 15.21 9.04
C ASP A 387 -29.30 16.11 7.98
N GLY A 388 -29.81 16.11 6.74
CA GLY A 388 -29.30 16.89 5.62
C GLY A 388 -27.93 16.47 5.10
N LYS A 389 -27.35 15.36 5.60
CA LYS A 389 -25.97 14.95 5.24
C LYS A 389 -25.86 14.55 3.80
N ILE A 390 -24.84 15.06 3.12
CA ILE A 390 -24.42 14.63 1.78
C ILE A 390 -23.29 13.63 1.99
N ARG A 391 -23.46 12.39 1.52
CA ARG A 391 -22.62 11.26 1.91
C ARG A 391 -22.04 10.53 0.71
N PHE A 392 -20.70 10.37 0.70
CA PHE A 392 -19.98 9.52 -0.24
C PHE A 392 -19.02 8.63 0.53
N ARG A 393 -18.93 7.36 0.16
CA ARG A 393 -18.15 6.37 0.88
C ARG A 393 -17.07 5.75 0.02
N GLY A 394 -15.86 5.61 0.59
CA GLY A 394 -14.79 4.85 -0.02
C GLY A 394 -14.23 5.52 -1.27
N ILE A 395 -13.98 6.82 -1.20
CA ILE A 395 -13.37 7.61 -2.27
C ILE A 395 -11.87 7.82 -2.02
N ASP A 396 -11.11 8.09 -3.09
CA ASP A 396 -9.68 8.35 -3.03
C ASP A 396 -9.39 9.80 -2.59
N ALA A 397 -8.15 10.09 -2.21
CA ALA A 397 -7.65 11.46 -2.19
C ALA A 397 -7.63 12.03 -3.62
N GLY A 398 -8.04 13.28 -3.80
CA GLY A 398 -8.13 13.87 -5.13
C GLY A 398 -9.01 15.11 -5.19
N GLU A 399 -9.23 15.61 -6.39
CA GLU A 399 -10.08 16.75 -6.67
C GLU A 399 -11.37 16.31 -7.36
N TYR A 400 -12.49 16.82 -6.85
CA TYR A 400 -13.83 16.45 -7.25
C TYR A 400 -14.71 17.65 -7.44
N VAL A 401 -15.87 17.44 -8.06
CA VAL A 401 -16.95 18.41 -8.19
C VAL A 401 -18.26 17.76 -7.74
N LEU A 402 -18.93 18.39 -6.79
CA LEU A 402 -20.26 18.03 -6.31
C LEU A 402 -21.32 18.80 -7.09
N VAL A 403 -22.37 18.09 -7.54
CA VAL A 403 -23.48 18.64 -8.31
C VAL A 403 -24.79 18.16 -7.70
N GLU A 404 -25.72 19.09 -7.41
CA GLU A 404 -27.09 18.73 -7.03
C GLU A 404 -27.86 18.25 -8.28
N THR A 405 -28.45 17.06 -8.21
CA THR A 405 -29.27 16.50 -9.31
C THR A 405 -30.76 16.69 -9.04
N GLU A 406 -31.17 16.68 -7.77
CA GLU A 406 -32.56 16.89 -7.33
C GLU A 406 -32.58 17.72 -6.05
N ALA A 407 -33.42 18.75 -6.01
CA ALA A 407 -33.63 19.57 -4.83
C ALA A 407 -34.65 18.91 -3.88
N PRO A 408 -34.65 19.27 -2.57
CA PRO A 408 -35.72 18.89 -1.67
C PRO A 408 -37.07 19.43 -2.15
N GLU A 409 -38.15 18.73 -1.78
CA GLU A 409 -39.51 19.17 -2.12
C GLU A 409 -39.77 20.61 -1.66
N GLY A 410 -40.33 21.44 -2.56
CA GLY A 410 -40.62 22.86 -2.32
C GLY A 410 -39.43 23.81 -2.48
N TYR A 411 -38.28 23.34 -2.96
CA TYR A 411 -37.08 24.16 -3.15
C TYR A 411 -36.61 24.15 -4.60
N ALA A 412 -35.99 25.25 -5.03
CA ALA A 412 -35.35 25.36 -6.33
C ALA A 412 -34.02 24.58 -6.34
N LYS A 413 -33.76 23.88 -7.42
CA LYS A 413 -32.47 23.19 -7.63
C LYS A 413 -31.32 24.19 -7.75
N ASN A 414 -30.20 23.91 -7.07
CA ASN A 414 -28.99 24.70 -7.19
C ASN A 414 -28.13 24.14 -8.31
N GLU A 415 -27.96 24.91 -9.38
CA GLU A 415 -27.15 24.53 -10.56
C GLU A 415 -25.65 24.83 -10.40
N THR A 416 -25.23 25.34 -9.22
CA THR A 416 -23.84 25.67 -8.96
C THR A 416 -23.03 24.41 -8.71
N ILE A 417 -21.90 24.26 -9.39
CA ILE A 417 -20.93 23.20 -9.09
C ILE A 417 -20.13 23.58 -7.86
N VAL A 418 -19.84 22.60 -7.00
CA VAL A 418 -19.08 22.80 -5.76
C VAL A 418 -17.79 22.00 -5.81
N PRO A 419 -16.62 22.64 -5.94
CA PRO A 419 -15.33 21.98 -5.86
C PRO A 419 -15.11 21.33 -4.48
N VAL A 420 -14.70 20.06 -4.48
CA VAL A 420 -14.34 19.29 -3.29
C VAL A 420 -12.94 18.72 -3.48
N LYS A 421 -12.09 18.84 -2.46
CA LYS A 421 -10.74 18.27 -2.48
C LYS A 421 -10.50 17.47 -1.22
N ILE A 422 -10.00 16.25 -1.38
CA ILE A 422 -9.46 15.43 -0.29
C ILE A 422 -7.95 15.37 -0.45
N SER A 423 -7.22 15.87 0.53
CA SER A 423 -5.76 15.81 0.56
C SER A 423 -5.33 14.91 1.71
N ALA A 424 -4.39 14.00 1.45
CA ALA A 424 -3.85 13.08 2.44
C ALA A 424 -2.33 13.21 2.53
N GLU A 425 -1.78 13.10 3.74
CA GLU A 425 -0.36 13.12 4.03
C GLU A 425 0.05 11.80 4.69
N LEU A 426 0.92 11.04 4.03
CA LEU A 426 1.49 9.82 4.55
C LEU A 426 2.95 10.05 4.94
N ASP A 427 3.44 9.29 5.95
CA ASP A 427 4.87 9.24 6.27
C ASP A 427 5.62 8.21 5.39
N ALA A 428 6.93 8.08 5.62
CA ALA A 428 7.77 7.15 4.88
C ALA A 428 7.41 5.67 5.12
N ASP A 429 6.80 5.35 6.25
CA ASP A 429 6.34 4.01 6.64
C ASP A 429 4.89 3.73 6.17
N GLY A 430 4.32 4.65 5.38
CA GLY A 430 2.97 4.54 4.82
C GLY A 430 1.85 4.81 5.83
N ASN A 431 2.13 5.42 6.99
CA ASN A 431 1.09 5.81 7.93
C ASN A 431 0.42 7.10 7.49
N LEU A 432 -0.91 7.14 7.50
CA LEU A 432 -1.68 8.35 7.21
C LEU A 432 -1.60 9.33 8.40
N LYS A 433 -0.76 10.36 8.29
CA LYS A 433 -0.59 11.38 9.33
C LYS A 433 -1.80 12.29 9.44
N SER A 434 -2.30 12.73 8.31
CA SER A 434 -3.46 13.62 8.24
C SER A 434 -4.20 13.50 6.92
N TYR A 435 -5.49 13.87 6.94
CA TYR A 435 -6.21 14.20 5.73
C TYR A 435 -7.14 15.38 5.96
N THR A 436 -7.42 16.12 4.89
CA THR A 436 -8.24 17.32 4.90
C THR A 436 -9.28 17.27 3.80
N VAL A 437 -10.52 17.58 4.13
CA VAL A 437 -11.61 17.79 3.17
C VAL A 437 -11.79 19.30 3.00
N THR A 438 -11.56 19.79 1.79
CA THR A 438 -11.72 21.21 1.43
C THR A 438 -12.89 21.33 0.47
N ILE A 439 -13.81 22.28 0.72
CA ILE A 439 -15.00 22.52 -0.08
C ILE A 439 -15.06 24.02 -0.43
N ASN A 440 -15.20 24.34 -1.71
CA ASN A 440 -15.10 25.73 -2.21
C ASN A 440 -13.82 26.46 -1.75
N GLY A 441 -12.70 25.73 -1.62
CA GLY A 441 -11.45 26.30 -1.15
C GLY A 441 -11.36 26.52 0.37
N VAL A 442 -12.40 26.17 1.13
CA VAL A 442 -12.43 26.29 2.60
C VAL A 442 -12.25 24.90 3.23
N GLU A 443 -11.43 24.81 4.28
CA GLU A 443 -11.27 23.59 5.06
C GLU A 443 -12.58 23.26 5.79
N ALA A 444 -13.28 22.22 5.33
CA ALA A 444 -14.52 21.73 5.91
C ALA A 444 -14.27 20.67 7.00
N GLY A 445 -13.20 19.90 6.87
CA GLY A 445 -12.79 18.94 7.88
C GLY A 445 -11.29 18.67 7.79
N LYS A 446 -10.63 18.60 8.94
CA LYS A 446 -9.23 18.18 9.07
C LYS A 446 -9.07 17.14 10.15
N TYR A 447 -8.41 16.07 9.81
CA TYR A 447 -8.24 14.90 10.65
C TYR A 447 -6.75 14.59 10.78
N VAL A 448 -6.29 14.33 12.00
CA VAL A 448 -4.87 14.08 12.30
C VAL A 448 -4.75 12.84 13.19
N ALA A 449 -3.77 11.99 12.92
CA ALA A 449 -3.44 10.84 13.75
C ALA A 449 -1.98 10.91 14.24
N THR A 450 -1.75 10.34 15.43
CA THR A 450 -0.42 10.04 15.93
C THR A 450 -0.26 8.53 16.04
N TYR A 451 0.98 8.05 15.88
CA TYR A 451 1.29 6.63 15.85
C TYR A 451 2.29 6.25 16.94
N GLU A 452 2.17 5.04 17.44
CA GLU A 452 3.17 4.38 18.28
C GLU A 452 3.39 2.96 17.75
N LYS A 453 4.61 2.65 17.32
CA LYS A 453 4.97 1.34 16.71
C LYS A 453 4.01 0.94 15.57
N ASP A 454 3.75 1.86 14.65
CA ASP A 454 2.82 1.67 13.51
C ASP A 454 1.34 1.47 13.85
N GLU A 455 0.94 1.62 15.10
CA GLU A 455 -0.46 1.61 15.51
C GLU A 455 -0.95 3.03 15.81
N VAL A 456 -2.20 3.33 15.43
CA VAL A 456 -2.83 4.62 15.74
C VAL A 456 -2.96 4.77 17.25
N LYS A 457 -2.31 5.78 17.81
CA LYS A 457 -2.36 6.11 19.24
C LYS A 457 -3.49 7.09 19.56
N THR A 458 -3.57 8.18 18.82
CA THR A 458 -4.61 9.19 18.98
C THR A 458 -5.06 9.70 17.64
N THR A 459 -6.29 10.18 17.59
CA THR A 459 -6.83 10.91 16.45
C THR A 459 -7.57 12.13 16.94
N THR A 460 -7.48 13.21 16.15
CA THR A 460 -8.21 14.46 16.38
C THR A 460 -8.87 14.89 15.08
N GLY A 461 -9.98 15.62 15.17
CA GLY A 461 -10.66 16.20 14.03
C GLY A 461 -11.15 17.60 14.33
N THR A 462 -11.02 18.50 13.37
CA THR A 462 -11.64 19.82 13.34
C THR A 462 -12.64 19.89 12.21
N TYR A 463 -13.73 20.63 12.39
CA TYR A 463 -14.86 20.67 11.46
C TYR A 463 -15.33 22.09 11.26
N ASN A 464 -15.61 22.42 10.01
CA ASN A 464 -16.22 23.67 9.59
C ASN A 464 -17.18 23.37 8.43
N PRO A 465 -18.39 22.83 8.72
CA PRO A 465 -19.28 22.32 7.69
C PRO A 465 -19.72 23.41 6.71
N LEU A 466 -19.71 23.08 5.42
CA LEU A 466 -20.29 23.91 4.39
C LEU A 466 -21.80 23.68 4.32
N HIS A 467 -22.58 24.75 4.33
CA HIS A 467 -24.02 24.69 4.05
C HIS A 467 -24.25 24.77 2.53
N PHE A 468 -24.89 23.74 1.99
CA PHE A 468 -25.34 23.74 0.60
C PHE A 468 -26.80 24.21 0.57
N ASN A 469 -27.02 25.46 0.15
CA ASN A 469 -28.30 26.15 0.25
C ASN A 469 -29.21 25.88 -0.98
N ASN A 470 -30.52 25.61 -0.74
CA ASN A 470 -31.57 25.74 -1.74
C ASN A 470 -32.59 26.79 -1.27
N TYR A 471 -32.99 27.60 -2.22
CA TYR A 471 -34.00 28.63 -1.97
C TYR A 471 -35.38 28.03 -2.12
N LYS A 472 -36.29 28.40 -1.21
CA LYS A 472 -37.69 27.98 -1.29
C LYS A 472 -38.30 28.47 -2.60
N LEU A 473 -39.05 27.64 -3.28
CA LEU A 473 -39.84 28.07 -4.42
C LEU A 473 -40.89 29.08 -3.91
N GLY A 474 -40.81 30.33 -4.37
CA GLY A 474 -41.83 31.31 -4.07
C GLY A 474 -43.20 30.78 -4.44
N THR A 475 -44.18 30.91 -3.57
CA THR A 475 -45.57 30.70 -3.94
C THR A 475 -45.87 31.66 -5.07
N LEU A 476 -46.20 31.13 -6.26
CA LEU A 476 -46.74 31.99 -7.31
C LEU A 476 -47.84 32.84 -6.66
N PRO A 477 -47.85 34.16 -6.85
CA PRO A 477 -48.96 35.00 -6.37
C PRO A 477 -50.24 34.30 -6.83
N SER A 478 -51.13 33.96 -5.90
CA SER A 478 -52.38 33.33 -6.27
C SER A 478 -53.03 34.22 -7.32
N THR A 479 -53.26 33.67 -8.52
CA THR A 479 -53.90 34.42 -9.63
C THR A 479 -55.29 34.94 -9.28
N GLY A 480 -55.74 34.82 -8.05
CA GLY A 480 -56.91 35.36 -7.43
C GLY A 480 -56.69 36.47 -6.40
N GLY A 481 -55.45 36.97 -6.21
CA GLY A 481 -55.14 38.04 -5.27
C GLY A 481 -55.58 39.44 -5.76
N ILE A 482 -55.34 40.44 -4.92
CA ILE A 482 -55.71 41.88 -5.13
C ILE A 482 -55.34 42.38 -6.54
N GLY A 483 -54.27 41.86 -7.18
CA GLY A 483 -53.88 42.17 -8.55
C GLY A 483 -54.94 41.84 -9.60
N THR A 484 -55.63 40.69 -9.48
CA THR A 484 -56.69 40.28 -10.41
C THR A 484 -57.92 41.17 -10.28
N TYR A 485 -58.28 41.56 -9.06
CA TYR A 485 -59.36 42.54 -8.84
C TYR A 485 -59.00 43.90 -9.42
N LEU A 486 -57.75 44.35 -9.33
CA LEU A 486 -57.29 45.61 -9.92
C LEU A 486 -57.40 45.57 -11.46
N PHE A 487 -57.03 44.45 -12.10
CA PHE A 487 -57.18 44.30 -13.56
C PHE A 487 -58.65 44.27 -13.99
N TYR A 488 -59.56 43.66 -13.19
CA TYR A 488 -61.00 43.70 -13.47
C TYR A 488 -61.54 45.11 -13.30
N ILE A 489 -61.18 45.86 -12.25
CA ILE A 489 -61.62 47.21 -12.02
C ILE A 489 -61.10 48.17 -13.14
N VAL A 490 -59.82 48.07 -13.47
CA VAL A 490 -59.25 48.88 -14.55
C VAL A 490 -59.85 48.50 -15.93
N GLY A 491 -60.04 47.23 -16.18
CA GLY A 491 -60.70 46.75 -17.39
C GLY A 491 -62.14 47.21 -17.53
N ALA A 492 -62.92 47.13 -16.44
CA ALA A 492 -64.30 47.65 -16.41
C ALA A 492 -64.38 49.18 -16.58
N ALA A 493 -63.44 49.93 -16.00
CA ALA A 493 -63.34 51.37 -16.16
C ALA A 493 -63.04 51.78 -17.60
N LEU A 494 -62.09 51.09 -18.24
CA LEU A 494 -61.74 51.30 -19.64
C LEU A 494 -62.90 50.96 -20.59
N LEU A 495 -63.61 49.89 -20.33
CA LEU A 495 -64.80 49.51 -21.08
C LEU A 495 -65.92 50.55 -20.93
N SER A 496 -66.14 51.04 -19.70
CA SER A 496 -67.13 52.10 -19.43
C SER A 496 -66.75 53.39 -20.14
N LEU A 497 -65.48 53.76 -20.16
CA LEU A 497 -65.00 54.94 -20.84
C LEU A 497 -65.17 54.79 -22.38
N ALA A 498 -64.87 53.62 -22.95
CA ALA A 498 -65.04 53.32 -24.38
C ALA A 498 -66.53 53.41 -24.81
N VAL A 499 -67.43 52.86 -24.01
CA VAL A 499 -68.90 52.96 -24.23
C VAL A 499 -69.35 54.43 -24.12
N ALA A 500 -68.87 55.19 -23.14
CA ALA A 500 -69.19 56.59 -23.01
C ALA A 500 -68.69 57.45 -24.19
N MET A 501 -67.51 57.16 -24.71
CA MET A 501 -66.98 57.84 -25.91
C MET A 501 -67.77 57.44 -27.16
N MET A 502 -68.20 56.19 -27.28
CA MET A 502 -68.99 55.70 -28.41
C MET A 502 -70.42 56.33 -28.39
N VAL A 503 -71.03 56.48 -27.23
CA VAL A 503 -72.32 57.19 -27.05
C VAL A 503 -72.18 58.69 -27.36
N LYS A 504 -71.07 59.28 -26.91
CA LYS A 504 -70.80 60.68 -27.19
C LYS A 504 -70.59 60.94 -28.72
N LYS A 505 -69.86 60.05 -29.39
CA LYS A 505 -69.65 60.10 -30.83
C LYS A 505 -70.99 59.96 -31.61
N ASN A 506 -71.82 58.99 -31.25
CA ASN A 506 -73.13 58.77 -31.88
C ASN A 506 -74.08 59.94 -31.63
N LYS A 507 -74.01 60.64 -30.46
CA LYS A 507 -74.80 61.83 -30.20
C LYS A 507 -74.29 63.04 -31.00
N SER A 508 -72.98 63.13 -31.27
CA SER A 508 -72.45 64.22 -32.12
C SER A 508 -72.77 64.03 -33.61
N GLU A 509 -72.86 62.78 -34.08
CA GLU A 509 -73.28 62.48 -35.45
C GLU A 509 -74.79 62.60 -35.66
N ALA A 510 -75.64 62.52 -34.61
CA ALA A 510 -77.07 62.77 -34.68
C ALA A 510 -77.44 64.22 -34.57
N ALA A 511 -76.55 65.16 -34.19
CA ALA A 511 -76.77 66.59 -34.13
C ALA A 511 -76.34 67.38 -35.38
N VAL A 512 -75.87 66.67 -36.39
CA VAL A 512 -75.38 67.22 -37.66
C VAL A 512 -76.26 66.79 -38.89
N LYS A 513 -77.40 66.16 -38.57
CA LYS A 513 -78.44 65.92 -39.59
C LYS A 513 -79.62 66.85 -39.41
#